data_1d5e8eb8a4fd976977a9b92f961d739d
#
_entry.id   1d5e8eb8a4fd976977a9b92f961d739d
#
_cell.length_a   1.000
_cell.length_b   1.000
_cell.length_c   1.000
_cell.angle_alpha   90.00
_cell.angle_beta   90.00
_cell.angle_gamma   90.00
#
_symmetry.space_group_name_H-M   'P 1'
#
loop_
_entity.id
_entity.type
_entity.pdbx_description
1 polymer ?
#
loop_
_entity_poly.entity_id
_entity_poly.type
_entity_poly.pdbx_seq_one_letter_code
_entity_poly.pdbx_strand_id
1 'polypeptide(L)'
;LFYDEHTFGASESVSDPLCENSQVQWGEKSAYAWEAVKRTQMLYETSVGLLQGDLRRGKNPTLTIFNTLNWKRSEMLTVYIDFEVIPRNQFFEITDFQGHSLKVQPIRYRREGCYYAIFAEDIPPMGYKTFEIVFKQPSTDTGTITINNASIENHFYKLQLNPDKGTIQSLYDKELNCELVDSSSPWELGAFIYEKLGNRDQLAQYRLDDYNRTGLSECRIIDSSNGPIYQRILLQGKSPGTDEAFGVNLEIKLYHDTKRIELEYAIKRLPETDPSGIYVAFPFQLPEGKLAFDVQGGTVISGKNQLEGTSTDWNTVQNFVSVQNNQAQIIIGS
;
A
#
# COMPACT_ATOMS: atom_id res chain seq x y z
N LEU A 1 -14.98 -17.39 -8.18
CA LEU A 1 -15.45 -17.73 -9.54
C LEU A 1 -16.68 -16.92 -9.94
N PHE A 2 -17.81 -17.00 -9.21
CA PHE A 2 -19.04 -16.29 -9.59
C PHE A 2 -18.87 -14.77 -9.63
N TYR A 3 -18.07 -14.21 -8.73
CA TYR A 3 -17.76 -12.79 -8.75
C TYR A 3 -16.99 -12.37 -10.00
N ASP A 4 -16.00 -13.17 -10.41
CA ASP A 4 -15.17 -12.87 -11.58
C ASP A 4 -15.90 -13.18 -12.91
N GLU A 5 -16.73 -14.23 -12.93
CA GLU A 5 -17.47 -14.64 -14.13
C GLU A 5 -18.63 -13.68 -14.43
N HIS A 6 -19.35 -13.24 -13.40
CA HIS A 6 -20.45 -12.28 -13.54
C HIS A 6 -19.94 -10.87 -13.39
N THR A 7 -19.46 -10.26 -14.44
CA THR A 7 -18.96 -8.88 -14.47
C THR A 7 -19.59 -7.98 -13.39
N PHE A 8 -18.78 -7.36 -12.56
CA PHE A 8 -19.25 -6.51 -11.47
C PHE A 8 -19.87 -5.22 -12.03
N GLY A 9 -21.15 -5.21 -12.24
CA GLY A 9 -21.90 -4.07 -12.75
C GLY A 9 -23.35 -4.43 -13.00
N ALA A 10 -24.22 -3.45 -13.09
CA ALA A 10 -25.58 -3.53 -13.57
C ALA A 10 -25.68 -2.78 -14.89
N SER A 11 -26.63 -3.11 -15.76
CA SER A 11 -26.80 -2.45 -17.06
C SER A 11 -26.99 -0.94 -16.94
N GLU A 12 -27.66 -0.49 -15.89
CA GLU A 12 -27.94 0.93 -15.60
C GLU A 12 -26.90 1.58 -14.68
N SER A 13 -25.87 0.85 -14.26
CA SER A 13 -24.89 1.36 -13.28
C SER A 13 -24.07 2.54 -13.76
N VAL A 14 -23.99 2.76 -15.07
CA VAL A 14 -23.29 3.89 -15.68
C VAL A 14 -24.19 5.11 -15.81
N SER A 15 -25.47 4.91 -16.17
CA SER A 15 -26.42 6.00 -16.45
C SER A 15 -27.21 6.41 -15.21
N ASP A 16 -27.60 5.43 -14.38
CA ASP A 16 -28.36 5.65 -13.14
C ASP A 16 -27.87 4.72 -12.01
N PRO A 17 -26.68 5.03 -11.40
CA PRO A 17 -26.10 4.20 -10.36
C PRO A 17 -26.91 4.17 -9.07
N LEU A 18 -27.80 5.12 -8.85
CA LEU A 18 -28.60 5.24 -7.62
C LEU A 18 -29.98 4.61 -7.73
N CYS A 19 -30.41 4.14 -8.91
CA CYS A 19 -31.68 3.44 -9.04
C CYS A 19 -31.67 2.14 -8.23
N GLU A 20 -32.86 1.72 -7.77
CA GLU A 20 -33.03 0.52 -6.94
C GLU A 20 -32.44 -0.72 -7.59
N ASN A 21 -32.66 -0.92 -8.89
CA ASN A 21 -32.13 -2.07 -9.63
C ASN A 21 -30.59 -2.15 -9.61
N SER A 22 -29.89 -1.03 -9.82
CA SER A 22 -28.42 -0.96 -9.75
C SER A 22 -27.92 -1.28 -8.34
N GLN A 23 -28.55 -0.73 -7.31
CA GLN A 23 -28.17 -0.93 -5.91
C GLN A 23 -28.37 -2.39 -5.47
N VAL A 24 -29.51 -2.99 -5.83
CA VAL A 24 -29.80 -4.41 -5.52
C VAL A 24 -28.80 -5.33 -6.24
N GLN A 25 -28.53 -5.13 -7.53
CA GLN A 25 -27.58 -5.94 -8.27
C GLN A 25 -26.15 -5.83 -7.71
N TRP A 26 -25.70 -4.64 -7.33
CA TRP A 26 -24.40 -4.47 -6.68
C TRP A 26 -24.36 -5.17 -5.31
N GLY A 27 -25.42 -5.08 -4.52
CA GLY A 27 -25.52 -5.79 -3.27
C GLY A 27 -25.41 -7.31 -3.43
N GLU A 28 -26.17 -7.89 -4.36
CA GLU A 28 -26.15 -9.33 -4.66
C GLU A 28 -24.80 -9.79 -5.19
N LYS A 29 -24.22 -9.08 -6.18
CA LYS A 29 -22.94 -9.45 -6.77
C LYS A 29 -21.77 -9.31 -5.77
N SER A 30 -21.75 -8.26 -4.99
CA SER A 30 -20.72 -8.09 -3.94
C SER A 30 -20.83 -9.14 -2.84
N ALA A 31 -22.01 -9.72 -2.60
CA ALA A 31 -22.18 -10.75 -1.61
C ALA A 31 -21.33 -12.00 -1.90
N TYR A 32 -21.05 -12.34 -3.16
CA TYR A 32 -20.14 -13.43 -3.48
C TYR A 32 -18.74 -13.25 -2.92
N ALA A 33 -18.18 -12.05 -3.03
CA ALA A 33 -16.87 -11.73 -2.46
C ALA A 33 -16.92 -11.67 -0.93
N TRP A 34 -17.93 -11.02 -0.36
CA TRP A 34 -18.10 -10.92 1.09
C TRP A 34 -18.33 -12.27 1.77
N GLU A 35 -19.10 -13.16 1.19
CA GLU A 35 -19.27 -14.52 1.71
C GLU A 35 -17.97 -15.33 1.66
N ALA A 36 -17.15 -15.16 0.61
CA ALA A 36 -15.84 -15.78 0.56
C ALA A 36 -14.93 -15.29 1.70
N VAL A 37 -14.84 -13.98 1.91
CA VAL A 37 -14.06 -13.37 3.01
C VAL A 37 -14.55 -13.89 4.35
N LYS A 38 -15.85 -13.84 4.62
CA LYS A 38 -16.47 -14.25 5.88
C LYS A 38 -16.20 -15.73 6.19
N ARG A 39 -16.42 -16.62 5.22
CA ARG A 39 -16.19 -18.07 5.40
C ARG A 39 -14.71 -18.38 5.58
N THR A 40 -13.84 -17.74 4.83
CA THR A 40 -12.39 -17.90 4.97
C THR A 40 -11.91 -17.43 6.35
N GLN A 41 -12.43 -16.31 6.84
CA GLN A 41 -12.12 -15.81 8.18
C GLN A 41 -12.54 -16.81 9.27
N MET A 42 -13.76 -17.38 9.17
CA MET A 42 -14.24 -18.40 10.12
C MET A 42 -13.33 -19.64 10.10
N LEU A 43 -12.93 -20.13 8.93
CA LEU A 43 -12.01 -21.28 8.82
C LEU A 43 -10.64 -20.94 9.40
N TYR A 44 -10.14 -19.75 9.13
CA TYR A 44 -8.87 -19.26 9.68
C TYR A 44 -8.90 -19.24 11.23
N GLU A 45 -9.90 -18.61 11.82
CA GLU A 45 -10.06 -18.52 13.27
C GLU A 45 -10.20 -19.91 13.91
N THR A 46 -10.96 -20.80 13.29
CA THR A 46 -11.10 -22.19 13.77
C THR A 46 -9.74 -22.91 13.71
N SER A 47 -9.01 -22.77 12.61
CA SER A 47 -7.70 -23.43 12.42
C SER A 47 -6.66 -22.92 13.41
N VAL A 48 -6.58 -21.61 13.61
CA VAL A 48 -5.68 -21.00 14.61
C VAL A 48 -6.08 -21.42 16.03
N GLY A 49 -7.38 -21.48 16.32
CA GLY A 49 -7.89 -21.95 17.60
C GLY A 49 -7.49 -23.39 17.92
N LEU A 50 -7.52 -24.29 16.93
CA LEU A 50 -7.06 -25.68 17.08
C LEU A 50 -5.57 -25.77 17.35
N LEU A 51 -4.75 -24.92 16.71
CA LEU A 51 -3.29 -24.89 16.91
C LEU A 51 -2.90 -24.30 18.26
N GLN A 52 -3.73 -23.52 18.89
CA GLN A 52 -3.39 -22.75 20.10
C GLN A 52 -2.91 -23.65 21.26
N GLY A 53 -3.40 -24.88 21.35
CA GLY A 53 -2.99 -25.85 22.36
C GLY A 53 -1.55 -26.33 22.25
N ASP A 54 -1.01 -26.35 21.02
CA ASP A 54 0.33 -26.86 20.69
C ASP A 54 1.39 -25.75 20.61
N LEU A 55 0.96 -24.47 20.69
CA LEU A 55 1.89 -23.36 20.64
C LEU A 55 2.66 -23.20 21.96
N ARG A 56 3.94 -22.82 21.82
CA ARG A 56 4.79 -22.52 22.96
C ARG A 56 4.21 -21.33 23.75
N ARG A 57 4.05 -21.50 25.04
CA ARG A 57 3.63 -20.47 25.99
C ARG A 57 4.82 -20.01 26.82
N GLY A 58 4.90 -18.70 27.08
CA GLY A 58 5.83 -18.08 28.00
C GLY A 58 5.19 -17.79 29.37
N LYS A 59 5.96 -17.11 30.23
CA LYS A 59 5.44 -16.54 31.48
C LYS A 59 4.63 -15.27 31.23
N ASN A 60 4.99 -14.56 30.16
CA ASN A 60 4.34 -13.33 29.70
C ASN A 60 3.39 -13.64 28.54
N PRO A 61 2.54 -12.69 28.13
CA PRO A 61 1.78 -12.80 26.88
C PRO A 61 2.71 -13.11 25.71
N THR A 62 2.26 -13.94 24.78
CA THR A 62 3.04 -14.38 23.63
C THR A 62 2.41 -13.95 22.32
N LEU A 63 3.24 -13.64 21.34
CA LEU A 63 2.89 -13.40 19.95
C LEU A 63 3.48 -14.53 19.10
N THR A 64 2.63 -15.25 18.37
CA THR A 64 3.10 -16.28 17.43
C THR A 64 2.83 -15.84 15.99
N ILE A 65 3.88 -15.88 15.18
CA ILE A 65 3.86 -15.48 13.77
C ILE A 65 4.04 -16.73 12.92
N PHE A 66 3.07 -17.00 12.04
CA PHE A 66 3.08 -18.13 11.12
C PHE A 66 3.53 -17.71 9.73
N ASN A 67 4.35 -18.54 9.10
CA ASN A 67 4.67 -18.47 7.69
C ASN A 67 4.03 -19.67 6.97
N THR A 68 3.02 -19.41 6.16
CA THR A 68 2.29 -20.44 5.40
C THR A 68 2.92 -20.74 4.05
N LEU A 69 4.04 -20.08 3.69
CA LEU A 69 4.75 -20.30 2.44
C LEU A 69 5.90 -21.28 2.60
N ASN A 70 6.34 -21.87 1.51
CA ASN A 70 7.37 -22.91 1.49
C ASN A 70 8.81 -22.38 1.43
N TRP A 71 9.02 -21.09 1.71
CA TRP A 71 10.34 -20.45 1.85
C TRP A 71 10.40 -19.61 3.12
N LYS A 72 11.62 -19.39 3.63
CA LYS A 72 11.88 -18.56 4.79
C LYS A 72 11.55 -17.10 4.49
N ARG A 73 10.89 -16.40 5.42
CA ARG A 73 10.47 -15.01 5.27
C ARG A 73 10.95 -14.13 6.41
N SER A 74 11.32 -12.91 6.04
CA SER A 74 11.42 -11.77 6.96
C SER A 74 10.46 -10.70 6.46
N GLU A 75 9.55 -10.22 7.32
CA GLU A 75 8.46 -9.36 6.89
C GLU A 75 8.06 -8.36 7.98
N MET A 76 7.58 -7.22 7.54
CA MET A 76 6.86 -6.28 8.40
C MET A 76 5.40 -6.72 8.54
N LEU A 77 4.93 -6.80 9.76
CA LEU A 77 3.58 -7.23 10.11
C LEU A 77 2.86 -6.11 10.86
N THR A 78 1.56 -5.99 10.62
CA THR A 78 0.68 -5.15 11.44
C THR A 78 -0.09 -6.02 12.42
N VAL A 79 0.09 -5.77 13.71
CA VAL A 79 -0.55 -6.54 14.78
C VAL A 79 -1.37 -5.59 15.66
N TYR A 80 -2.63 -5.92 15.90
CA TYR A 80 -3.44 -5.24 16.90
C TYR A 80 -3.22 -5.91 18.26
N ILE A 81 -2.91 -5.10 19.28
CA ILE A 81 -2.76 -5.57 20.65
C ILE A 81 -3.68 -4.74 21.55
N ASP A 82 -4.53 -5.44 22.28
CA ASP A 82 -5.47 -4.87 23.23
C ASP A 82 -4.75 -4.30 24.46
N PHE A 83 -5.34 -3.27 25.08
CA PHE A 83 -4.82 -2.69 26.33
C PHE A 83 -5.02 -3.60 27.55
N GLU A 84 -5.83 -4.66 27.45
CA GLU A 84 -5.86 -5.72 28.46
C GLU A 84 -4.57 -6.55 28.44
N VAL A 85 -3.90 -6.66 27.26
CA VAL A 85 -2.63 -7.37 27.10
C VAL A 85 -1.44 -6.45 27.37
N ILE A 86 -1.43 -5.26 26.74
CA ILE A 86 -0.41 -4.21 26.96
C ILE A 86 -1.12 -2.96 27.44
N PRO A 87 -1.14 -2.68 28.76
CA PRO A 87 -1.79 -1.50 29.30
C PRO A 87 -1.31 -0.21 28.63
N ARG A 88 -2.22 0.75 28.46
CA ARG A 88 -1.91 2.05 27.89
C ARG A 88 -0.77 2.69 28.67
N ASN A 89 0.22 3.24 27.97
CA ASN A 89 1.43 3.85 28.52
C ASN A 89 2.40 2.86 29.21
N GLN A 90 2.21 1.55 29.05
CA GLN A 90 3.20 0.56 29.49
C GLN A 90 4.31 0.41 28.44
N PHE A 91 5.56 0.55 28.87
CA PHE A 91 6.71 0.24 28.02
C PHE A 91 6.91 -1.26 27.95
N PHE A 92 7.20 -1.77 26.78
CA PHE A 92 7.40 -3.19 26.52
C PHE A 92 8.40 -3.42 25.38
N GLU A 93 8.92 -4.62 25.32
CA GLU A 93 9.65 -5.17 24.19
C GLU A 93 9.00 -6.48 23.76
N ILE A 94 9.15 -6.84 22.50
CA ILE A 94 8.80 -8.17 21.98
C ILE A 94 10.10 -8.90 21.72
N THR A 95 10.34 -10.00 22.43
CA THR A 95 11.61 -10.73 22.39
C THR A 95 11.38 -12.18 22.00
N ASP A 96 12.35 -12.79 21.30
CA ASP A 96 12.41 -14.24 21.22
C ASP A 96 12.84 -14.87 22.56
N PHE A 97 12.80 -16.19 22.65
CA PHE A 97 13.21 -16.90 23.88
C PHE A 97 14.73 -16.93 24.09
N GLN A 98 15.53 -16.39 23.18
CA GLN A 98 16.96 -16.15 23.32
C GLN A 98 17.26 -14.72 23.82
N GLY A 99 16.25 -13.85 23.88
CA GLY A 99 16.37 -12.46 24.33
C GLY A 99 16.64 -11.45 23.22
N HIS A 100 16.53 -11.83 21.94
CA HIS A 100 16.63 -10.89 20.83
C HIS A 100 15.31 -10.10 20.68
N SER A 101 15.40 -8.78 20.75
CA SER A 101 14.24 -7.90 20.63
C SER A 101 13.87 -7.64 19.17
N LEU A 102 12.58 -7.68 18.88
CA LEU A 102 12.04 -7.22 17.62
C LEU A 102 11.92 -5.69 17.61
N LYS A 103 12.05 -5.06 16.44
CA LYS A 103 11.67 -3.67 16.25
C LYS A 103 10.15 -3.56 16.26
N VAL A 104 9.62 -2.64 17.09
CA VAL A 104 8.19 -2.40 17.27
C VAL A 104 7.92 -0.91 17.14
N GLN A 105 6.94 -0.56 16.34
CA GLN A 105 6.53 0.83 16.12
C GLN A 105 5.02 0.98 16.22
N PRO A 106 4.47 1.87 17.07
CA PRO A 106 3.04 2.13 17.09
C PRO A 106 2.59 2.79 15.79
N ILE A 107 1.49 2.27 15.20
CA ILE A 107 0.89 2.79 13.97
C ILE A 107 -0.32 3.67 14.31
N ARG A 108 -1.27 3.12 15.06
CA ARG A 108 -2.53 3.78 15.35
C ARG A 108 -3.16 3.30 16.65
N TYR A 109 -3.42 4.23 17.54
CA TYR A 109 -4.18 3.98 18.75
C TYR A 109 -5.68 3.90 18.46
N ARG A 110 -6.33 2.95 19.08
CA ARG A 110 -7.78 2.79 19.17
C ARG A 110 -8.24 3.00 20.61
N ARG A 111 -9.54 2.92 20.82
CA ARG A 111 -10.10 3.03 22.18
C ARG A 111 -9.61 1.91 23.10
N GLU A 112 -9.52 0.70 22.58
CA GLU A 112 -9.29 -0.55 23.34
C GLU A 112 -7.90 -1.14 23.13
N GLY A 113 -7.11 -0.62 22.19
CA GLY A 113 -5.78 -1.15 21.88
C GLY A 113 -5.00 -0.29 20.90
N CYS A 114 -3.88 -0.83 20.42
CA CYS A 114 -3.03 -0.17 19.45
C CYS A 114 -2.61 -1.14 18.34
N TYR A 115 -2.56 -0.64 17.10
CA TYR A 115 -1.88 -1.33 16.01
C TYR A 115 -0.39 -1.02 16.06
N TYR A 116 0.41 -2.06 15.99
CA TYR A 116 1.87 -1.98 15.96
C TYR A 116 2.42 -2.57 14.66
N ALA A 117 3.38 -1.88 14.05
CA ALA A 117 4.27 -2.50 13.08
C ALA A 117 5.35 -3.28 13.83
N ILE A 118 5.62 -4.50 13.37
CA ILE A 118 6.63 -5.40 13.93
C ILE A 118 7.41 -5.98 12.76
N PHE A 119 8.73 -5.89 12.80
CA PHE A 119 9.57 -6.54 11.81
C PHE A 119 10.05 -7.89 12.37
N ALA A 120 9.57 -8.98 11.77
CA ALA A 120 9.91 -10.33 12.17
C ALA A 120 10.83 -10.99 11.14
N GLU A 121 11.98 -11.48 11.62
CA GLU A 121 13.02 -12.04 10.76
C GLU A 121 13.03 -13.57 10.80
N ASP A 122 13.41 -14.14 9.66
CA ASP A 122 13.73 -15.56 9.53
C ASP A 122 12.62 -16.51 9.97
N ILE A 123 11.36 -16.19 9.69
CA ILE A 123 10.25 -17.11 9.97
C ILE A 123 10.39 -18.33 9.05
N PRO A 124 10.50 -19.55 9.62
CA PRO A 124 10.79 -20.76 8.83
C PRO A 124 9.67 -21.08 7.85
N PRO A 125 9.99 -21.77 6.73
CA PRO A 125 8.97 -22.19 5.76
C PRO A 125 7.96 -23.15 6.41
N MET A 126 6.67 -23.00 6.08
CA MET A 126 5.56 -23.80 6.63
C MET A 126 5.64 -23.96 8.15
N GLY A 127 6.04 -22.89 8.85
CA GLY A 127 6.32 -22.92 10.26
C GLY A 127 5.99 -21.64 10.99
N TYR A 128 6.47 -21.50 12.20
CA TYR A 128 6.21 -20.34 13.03
C TYR A 128 7.36 -19.99 13.97
N LYS A 129 7.33 -18.75 14.48
CA LYS A 129 8.12 -18.31 15.64
C LYS A 129 7.21 -17.71 16.70
N THR A 130 7.52 -17.95 17.94
CA THR A 130 6.82 -17.38 19.09
C THR A 130 7.75 -16.43 19.85
N PHE A 131 7.21 -15.28 20.22
CA PHE A 131 7.87 -14.21 20.93
C PHE A 131 7.12 -13.91 22.22
N GLU A 132 7.83 -13.40 23.25
CA GLU A 132 7.23 -12.93 24.49
C GLU A 132 7.12 -11.39 24.52
N ILE A 133 6.05 -10.87 25.09
CA ILE A 133 5.87 -9.45 25.37
C ILE A 133 6.38 -9.18 26.78
N VAL A 134 7.54 -8.54 26.88
CA VAL A 134 8.24 -8.28 28.15
C VAL A 134 8.05 -6.84 28.56
N PHE A 135 7.44 -6.60 29.71
CA PHE A 135 7.25 -5.24 30.24
C PHE A 135 8.53 -4.64 30.75
N LYS A 136 8.77 -3.38 30.45
CA LYS A 136 9.96 -2.63 30.83
C LYS A 136 9.61 -1.39 31.67
N GLN A 137 10.58 -0.92 32.42
CA GLN A 137 10.52 0.40 33.03
C GLN A 137 10.67 1.49 31.95
N PRO A 138 10.11 2.69 32.14
CA PRO A 138 10.30 3.79 31.21
C PRO A 138 11.78 4.06 30.97
N SER A 139 12.22 4.01 29.70
CA SER A 139 13.54 4.52 29.33
C SER A 139 13.41 6.01 28.98
N THR A 140 14.41 6.81 29.34
CA THR A 140 14.46 8.24 29.06
C THR A 140 14.75 8.58 27.60
N ASP A 141 14.88 7.57 26.75
CA ASP A 141 15.28 7.75 25.35
C ASP A 141 14.05 7.79 24.42
N THR A 142 13.29 8.87 24.50
CA THR A 142 12.28 9.21 23.50
C THR A 142 12.90 10.17 22.48
N GLY A 143 13.70 9.62 21.59
CA GLY A 143 14.21 10.37 20.45
C GLY A 143 13.09 10.73 19.47
N THR A 144 12.37 11.81 19.77
CA THR A 144 11.46 12.43 18.79
C THR A 144 12.33 13.20 17.80
N ILE A 145 12.69 12.58 16.70
CA ILE A 145 13.36 13.29 15.61
C ILE A 145 12.27 14.09 14.89
N THR A 146 12.35 15.40 15.00
CA THR A 146 11.51 16.30 14.22
C THR A 146 11.89 16.17 12.76
N ILE A 147 11.00 15.62 11.94
CA ILE A 147 11.21 15.55 10.49
C ILE A 147 11.12 16.96 9.94
N ASN A 148 12.15 17.39 9.24
CA ASN A 148 12.16 18.68 8.56
C ASN A 148 11.25 18.59 7.33
N ASN A 149 10.18 19.26 7.37
CA ASN A 149 8.90 19.30 6.64
C ASN A 149 8.77 18.79 5.19
N ALA A 150 9.83 18.51 4.46
CA ALA A 150 9.73 18.11 3.05
C ALA A 150 10.78 17.06 2.63
N SER A 151 11.58 16.53 3.55
CA SER A 151 12.61 15.55 3.21
C SER A 151 12.69 14.46 4.27
N ILE A 152 12.76 13.20 3.82
CA ILE A 152 13.07 12.03 4.64
C ILE A 152 14.25 11.28 4.02
N GLU A 153 15.07 10.70 4.90
CA GLU A 153 16.33 10.09 4.48
C GLU A 153 16.67 8.89 5.36
N ASN A 154 17.16 7.83 4.74
CA ASN A 154 17.76 6.68 5.41
C ASN A 154 19.10 6.34 4.76
N HIS A 155 19.66 5.16 5.02
CA HIS A 155 20.92 4.75 4.41
C HIS A 155 20.79 4.37 2.92
N PHE A 156 19.57 4.02 2.44
CA PHE A 156 19.32 3.68 1.04
C PHE A 156 18.97 4.89 0.17
N TYR A 157 18.09 5.75 0.70
CA TYR A 157 17.47 6.81 -0.09
C TYR A 157 17.52 8.17 0.60
N LYS A 158 17.58 9.20 -0.23
CA LYS A 158 17.20 10.57 0.15
C LYS A 158 15.99 10.96 -0.70
N LEU A 159 14.88 11.24 -0.06
CA LEU A 159 13.61 11.58 -0.67
C LEU A 159 13.25 13.03 -0.36
N GLN A 160 12.97 13.80 -1.42
CA GLN A 160 12.51 15.19 -1.35
C GLN A 160 11.08 15.27 -1.83
N LEU A 161 10.18 15.81 -1.01
CA LEU A 161 8.78 16.04 -1.35
C LEU A 161 8.57 17.38 -2.02
N ASN A 162 7.54 17.47 -2.82
CA ASN A 162 6.87 18.69 -3.23
C ASN A 162 5.53 18.78 -2.47
N PRO A 163 5.51 19.46 -1.31
CA PRO A 163 4.31 19.49 -0.47
C PRO A 163 3.13 20.21 -1.12
N ASP A 164 3.37 21.15 -2.04
CA ASP A 164 2.32 21.90 -2.72
C ASP A 164 1.55 21.04 -3.74
N LYS A 165 2.22 20.04 -4.32
CA LYS A 165 1.64 19.10 -5.27
C LYS A 165 1.27 17.74 -4.65
N GLY A 166 1.76 17.44 -3.44
CA GLY A 166 1.59 16.14 -2.80
C GLY A 166 2.34 15.02 -3.54
N THR A 167 3.59 15.26 -3.96
CA THR A 167 4.39 14.38 -4.82
C THR A 167 5.81 14.22 -4.29
N ILE A 168 6.56 13.29 -4.87
CA ILE A 168 7.99 13.11 -4.65
C ILE A 168 8.73 13.76 -5.82
N GLN A 169 9.41 14.88 -5.53
CA GLN A 169 10.17 15.64 -6.51
C GLN A 169 11.52 14.99 -6.86
N SER A 170 12.15 14.35 -5.87
CA SER A 170 13.46 13.71 -6.00
C SER A 170 13.52 12.45 -5.17
N LEU A 171 14.06 11.39 -5.73
CA LEU A 171 14.36 10.13 -5.08
C LEU A 171 15.78 9.71 -5.45
N TYR A 172 16.74 10.10 -4.61
CA TYR A 172 18.14 9.77 -4.81
C TYR A 172 18.48 8.42 -4.18
N ASP A 173 18.92 7.47 -4.98
CA ASP A 173 19.41 6.16 -4.54
C ASP A 173 20.90 6.26 -4.20
N LYS A 174 21.23 6.05 -2.92
CA LYS A 174 22.60 6.20 -2.41
C LYS A 174 23.53 5.04 -2.80
N GLU A 175 22.99 3.85 -3.03
CA GLU A 175 23.77 2.70 -3.47
C GLU A 175 24.10 2.77 -4.97
N LEU A 176 23.12 3.17 -5.78
CA LEU A 176 23.30 3.39 -7.21
C LEU A 176 23.96 4.74 -7.52
N ASN A 177 23.99 5.64 -6.54
CA ASN A 177 24.52 7.01 -6.66
C ASN A 177 23.88 7.79 -7.81
N CYS A 178 22.54 7.71 -7.94
CA CYS A 178 21.80 8.37 -9.01
C CYS A 178 20.41 8.83 -8.57
N GLU A 179 19.88 9.83 -9.29
CA GLU A 179 18.49 10.26 -9.19
C GLU A 179 17.60 9.26 -9.95
N LEU A 180 16.50 8.86 -9.34
CA LEU A 180 15.56 7.91 -9.93
C LEU A 180 14.31 8.57 -10.53
N VAL A 181 14.03 9.84 -10.23
CA VAL A 181 12.88 10.56 -10.78
C VAL A 181 13.28 11.24 -12.09
N ASP A 182 12.52 10.99 -13.15
CA ASP A 182 12.63 11.70 -14.41
C ASP A 182 12.00 13.10 -14.30
N SER A 183 12.83 14.11 -14.15
CA SER A 183 12.40 15.51 -14.04
C SER A 183 11.85 16.08 -15.36
N SER A 184 12.00 15.39 -16.48
CA SER A 184 11.42 15.79 -17.78
C SER A 184 9.96 15.35 -17.94
N SER A 185 9.48 14.45 -17.09
CA SER A 185 8.10 13.99 -17.08
C SER A 185 7.15 15.12 -16.68
N PRO A 186 5.97 15.23 -17.31
CA PRO A 186 4.96 16.21 -16.91
C PRO A 186 4.38 15.96 -15.50
N TRP A 187 4.56 14.76 -14.97
CA TRP A 187 4.11 14.35 -13.65
C TRP A 187 5.28 13.89 -12.78
N GLU A 188 5.34 14.38 -11.55
CA GLU A 188 6.33 13.94 -10.56
C GLU A 188 5.98 12.55 -9.99
N LEU A 189 6.94 11.88 -9.37
CA LEU A 189 6.73 10.55 -8.80
C LEU A 189 5.65 10.58 -7.70
N GLY A 190 4.71 9.61 -7.76
CA GLY A 190 3.59 9.53 -6.85
C GLY A 190 2.51 10.59 -7.09
N ALA A 191 2.54 11.32 -8.23
CA ALA A 191 1.47 12.26 -8.54
C ALA A 191 0.14 11.53 -8.69
N PHE A 192 -0.83 11.93 -7.87
CA PHE A 192 -2.23 11.53 -8.05
C PHE A 192 -2.81 12.32 -9.23
N ILE A 193 -3.41 11.63 -10.18
CA ILE A 193 -3.96 12.25 -11.39
C ILE A 193 -5.42 11.86 -11.49
N TYR A 194 -6.29 12.84 -11.55
CA TYR A 194 -7.69 12.67 -11.89
C TYR A 194 -7.92 13.11 -13.35
N GLU A 195 -8.44 12.20 -14.16
CA GLU A 195 -8.81 12.46 -15.55
C GLU A 195 -10.32 12.42 -15.71
N LYS A 196 -10.89 13.37 -16.41
CA LYS A 196 -12.31 13.40 -16.78
C LYS A 196 -12.46 13.76 -18.24
N LEU A 197 -13.34 13.02 -18.94
CA LEU A 197 -13.77 13.38 -20.28
C LEU A 197 -14.85 14.46 -20.23
N GLY A 198 -14.76 15.45 -21.11
CA GLY A 198 -15.77 16.49 -21.25
C GLY A 198 -17.02 16.01 -22.00
N ASN A 199 -16.84 15.08 -22.95
CA ASN A 199 -17.92 14.52 -23.75
C ASN A 199 -17.73 13.00 -23.95
N ARG A 200 -18.71 12.21 -23.49
CA ARG A 200 -18.74 10.75 -23.64
C ARG A 200 -18.81 10.29 -25.11
N ASP A 201 -19.49 11.04 -25.98
CA ASP A 201 -19.72 10.64 -27.37
C ASP A 201 -18.44 10.52 -28.19
N GLN A 202 -17.36 11.19 -27.77
CA GLN A 202 -16.06 11.05 -28.40
C GLN A 202 -15.52 9.61 -28.34
N LEU A 203 -15.87 8.83 -27.31
CA LEU A 203 -15.47 7.41 -27.18
C LEU A 203 -16.12 6.56 -28.28
N ALA A 204 -17.40 6.80 -28.62
CA ALA A 204 -18.08 6.11 -29.72
C ALA A 204 -17.46 6.42 -31.08
N GLN A 205 -16.76 7.54 -31.19
CA GLN A 205 -16.06 7.97 -32.41
C GLN A 205 -14.56 7.61 -32.40
N TYR A 206 -14.10 6.83 -31.42
CA TYR A 206 -12.68 6.49 -31.21
C TYR A 206 -11.76 7.72 -31.16
N ARG A 207 -12.23 8.81 -30.55
CA ARG A 207 -11.46 10.05 -30.35
C ARG A 207 -11.28 10.31 -28.86
N LEU A 208 -10.20 11.07 -28.54
CA LEU A 208 -9.90 11.52 -27.19
C LEU A 208 -9.27 12.93 -27.29
N ASP A 209 -10.08 13.91 -27.59
CA ASP A 209 -9.69 15.31 -27.83
C ASP A 209 -10.26 16.27 -26.76
N ASP A 210 -11.30 15.85 -26.04
CA ASP A 210 -11.91 16.65 -24.99
C ASP A 210 -11.78 15.90 -23.64
N TYR A 211 -10.65 16.12 -22.96
CA TYR A 211 -10.41 15.59 -21.63
C TYR A 211 -9.56 16.55 -20.80
N ASN A 212 -9.67 16.46 -19.51
CA ASN A 212 -8.86 17.22 -18.55
C ASN A 212 -8.18 16.30 -17.54
N ARG A 213 -6.89 16.54 -17.30
CA ARG A 213 -6.10 15.87 -16.26
C ARG A 213 -5.67 16.88 -15.22
N THR A 214 -5.96 16.59 -13.96
CA THR A 214 -5.60 17.45 -12.84
C THR A 214 -4.85 16.66 -11.77
N GLY A 215 -3.82 17.26 -11.19
CA GLY A 215 -3.17 16.78 -9.98
C GLY A 215 -3.93 17.21 -8.73
N LEU A 216 -3.34 16.95 -7.57
CA LEU A 216 -3.85 17.47 -6.30
C LEU A 216 -3.68 18.98 -6.20
N SER A 217 -4.59 19.63 -5.49
CA SER A 217 -4.53 21.03 -5.10
C SER A 217 -4.65 21.19 -3.59
N GLU A 218 -4.28 22.35 -3.07
CA GLU A 218 -4.34 22.67 -1.63
C GLU A 218 -3.66 21.61 -0.76
N CYS A 219 -2.54 21.07 -1.24
CA CYS A 219 -1.80 20.02 -0.54
C CYS A 219 -1.12 20.57 0.72
N ARG A 220 -1.08 19.75 1.75
CA ARG A 220 -0.39 20.06 3.00
C ARG A 220 0.06 18.78 3.71
N ILE A 221 1.18 18.87 4.41
CA ILE A 221 1.60 17.82 5.35
C ILE A 221 0.73 17.97 6.60
N ILE A 222 0.02 16.91 6.98
CA ILE A 222 -0.88 16.90 8.14
C ILE A 222 -0.33 16.12 9.32
N ASP A 223 0.63 15.21 9.07
CA ASP A 223 1.30 14.44 10.11
C ASP A 223 2.66 13.91 9.63
N SER A 224 3.59 13.67 10.55
CA SER A 224 4.86 13.01 10.28
C SER A 224 5.38 12.31 11.52
N SER A 225 6.09 11.21 11.33
CA SER A 225 6.73 10.47 12.43
C SER A 225 7.99 9.75 11.97
N ASN A 226 8.91 9.54 12.89
CA ASN A 226 10.08 8.68 12.70
C ASN A 226 10.10 7.64 13.80
N GLY A 227 10.04 6.38 13.42
CA GLY A 227 10.06 5.25 14.34
C GLY A 227 11.20 4.28 13.99
N PRO A 228 11.36 3.20 14.75
CA PRO A 228 12.46 2.26 14.56
C PRO A 228 12.35 1.41 13.29
N ILE A 229 11.18 1.35 12.64
CA ILE A 229 10.95 0.54 11.43
C ILE A 229 10.92 1.43 10.18
N TYR A 230 10.21 2.57 10.23
CA TYR A 230 10.11 3.49 9.10
C TYR A 230 9.91 4.94 9.54
N GLN A 231 10.30 5.85 8.68
CA GLN A 231 9.86 7.25 8.69
C GLN A 231 8.57 7.36 7.89
N ARG A 232 7.67 8.24 8.32
CA ARG A 232 6.35 8.41 7.73
C ARG A 232 6.02 9.88 7.57
N ILE A 233 5.42 10.23 6.42
CA ILE A 233 4.80 11.54 6.16
C ILE A 233 3.38 11.30 5.66
N LEU A 234 2.42 12.03 6.18
CA LEU A 234 1.03 12.03 5.73
C LEU A 234 0.71 13.40 5.12
N LEU A 235 0.34 13.38 3.85
CA LEU A 235 -0.14 14.53 3.09
C LEU A 235 -1.64 14.42 2.86
N GLN A 236 -2.30 15.56 2.78
CA GLN A 236 -3.68 15.69 2.36
C GLN A 236 -3.78 16.73 1.25
N GLY A 237 -4.52 16.42 0.19
CA GLY A 237 -4.80 17.33 -0.89
C GLY A 237 -6.26 17.18 -1.37
N LYS A 238 -6.70 18.09 -2.25
CA LYS A 238 -8.00 18.05 -2.88
C LYS A 238 -7.89 17.59 -4.33
N SER A 239 -8.92 16.87 -4.79
CA SER A 239 -9.08 16.50 -6.20
C SER A 239 -10.55 16.59 -6.61
N PRO A 240 -10.85 17.01 -7.83
CA PRO A 240 -12.19 16.85 -8.37
C PRO A 240 -12.67 15.40 -8.27
N GLY A 241 -13.98 15.18 -8.12
CA GLY A 241 -14.53 13.82 -7.98
C GLY A 241 -14.27 13.13 -6.63
N THR A 242 -13.73 13.84 -5.64
CA THR A 242 -13.56 13.36 -4.26
C THR A 242 -14.37 14.20 -3.27
N ASP A 243 -14.69 13.60 -2.11
CA ASP A 243 -15.31 14.30 -0.99
C ASP A 243 -14.44 15.48 -0.55
N GLU A 244 -15.01 16.67 -0.46
CA GLU A 244 -14.25 17.91 -0.22
C GLU A 244 -13.56 17.94 1.15
N ALA A 245 -14.17 17.36 2.16
CA ALA A 245 -13.61 17.34 3.52
C ALA A 245 -12.54 16.27 3.69
N PHE A 246 -12.71 15.10 3.05
CA PHE A 246 -11.77 13.99 3.12
C PHE A 246 -10.61 14.16 2.12
N GLY A 247 -10.92 14.60 0.90
CA GLY A 247 -9.96 14.75 -0.18
C GLY A 247 -9.25 13.46 -0.57
N VAL A 248 -7.97 13.59 -0.81
CA VAL A 248 -7.02 12.49 -1.04
C VAL A 248 -5.94 12.57 0.04
N ASN A 249 -5.73 11.48 0.76
CA ASN A 249 -4.68 11.36 1.75
C ASN A 249 -3.59 10.44 1.19
N LEU A 250 -2.35 10.92 1.16
CA LEU A 250 -1.18 10.15 0.75
C LEU A 250 -0.27 9.93 1.95
N GLU A 251 -0.08 8.69 2.35
CA GLU A 251 0.92 8.29 3.33
C GLU A 251 2.14 7.75 2.62
N ILE A 252 3.30 8.32 2.93
CA ILE A 252 4.62 7.90 2.41
C ILE A 252 5.40 7.31 3.56
N LYS A 253 5.84 6.04 3.43
CA LYS A 253 6.69 5.36 4.42
C LYS A 253 8.04 5.02 3.78
N LEU A 254 9.12 5.40 4.45
CA LEU A 254 10.49 5.08 4.08
C LEU A 254 11.07 4.12 5.12
N TYR A 255 11.29 2.86 4.75
CA TYR A 255 11.74 1.79 5.65
C TYR A 255 13.23 1.85 5.92
N HIS A 256 13.63 1.59 7.18
CA HIS A 256 15.04 1.68 7.58
C HIS A 256 15.87 0.48 7.14
N ASP A 257 15.36 -0.73 7.27
CA ASP A 257 16.13 -1.97 7.07
C ASP A 257 15.88 -2.62 5.70
N THR A 258 14.93 -2.11 4.94
CA THR A 258 14.61 -2.61 3.61
C THR A 258 14.64 -1.48 2.60
N LYS A 259 15.17 -1.76 1.42
CA LYS A 259 15.18 -0.81 0.29
C LYS A 259 13.77 -0.67 -0.31
N ARG A 260 12.85 -0.13 0.51
CA ARG A 260 11.41 -0.03 0.21
C ARG A 260 10.86 1.35 0.56
N ILE A 261 10.02 1.86 -0.33
CA ILE A 261 9.15 3.02 -0.11
C ILE A 261 7.73 2.53 -0.33
N GLU A 262 6.81 2.93 0.53
CA GLU A 262 5.39 2.62 0.41
C GLU A 262 4.60 3.91 0.23
N LEU A 263 3.70 3.91 -0.76
CA LEU A 263 2.77 4.99 -1.05
C LEU A 263 1.34 4.45 -0.85
N GLU A 264 0.65 4.95 0.15
CA GLU A 264 -0.73 4.55 0.46
C GLU A 264 -1.68 5.71 0.21
N TYR A 265 -2.61 5.53 -0.73
CA TYR A 265 -3.62 6.53 -1.08
C TYR A 265 -4.97 6.14 -0.47
N ALA A 266 -5.50 7.00 0.39
CA ALA A 266 -6.87 6.89 0.89
C ALA A 266 -7.73 7.94 0.19
N ILE A 267 -8.77 7.47 -0.53
CA ILE A 267 -9.61 8.30 -1.39
C ILE A 267 -11.06 8.05 -1.02
N LYS A 268 -11.84 9.10 -0.83
CA LYS A 268 -13.30 9.03 -0.76
C LYS A 268 -13.89 9.59 -2.05
N ARG A 269 -14.09 8.71 -3.03
CA ARG A 269 -14.63 9.09 -4.34
C ARG A 269 -16.11 9.43 -4.26
N LEU A 270 -16.51 10.48 -4.97
CA LEU A 270 -17.92 10.79 -5.21
C LEU A 270 -18.45 9.93 -6.37
N PRO A 271 -19.76 9.63 -6.39
CA PRO A 271 -20.40 9.01 -7.54
C PRO A 271 -20.21 9.87 -8.79
N GLU A 272 -19.81 9.24 -9.90
CA GLU A 272 -19.57 9.90 -11.17
C GLU A 272 -20.10 9.01 -12.30
N THR A 273 -20.94 9.55 -13.15
CA THR A 273 -21.52 8.85 -14.32
C THR A 273 -20.77 9.14 -15.61
N ASP A 274 -20.04 10.24 -15.67
CA ASP A 274 -19.18 10.55 -16.82
C ASP A 274 -17.87 9.76 -16.77
N PRO A 275 -17.30 9.41 -17.93
CA PRO A 275 -16.04 8.71 -17.98
C PRO A 275 -14.92 9.46 -17.27
N SER A 276 -14.35 8.82 -16.27
CA SER A 276 -13.25 9.38 -15.48
C SER A 276 -12.27 8.29 -15.04
N GLY A 277 -11.02 8.67 -14.87
CA GLY A 277 -9.94 7.79 -14.43
C GLY A 277 -9.14 8.40 -13.27
N ILE A 278 -8.53 7.51 -12.48
CA ILE A 278 -7.58 7.88 -11.43
C ILE A 278 -6.30 7.11 -11.70
N TYR A 279 -5.18 7.83 -11.67
CA TYR A 279 -3.85 7.27 -11.92
C TYR A 279 -2.86 7.75 -10.88
N VAL A 280 -1.76 7.00 -10.73
CA VAL A 280 -0.58 7.42 -9.99
C VAL A 280 0.62 7.35 -10.92
N ALA A 281 1.40 8.41 -10.99
CA ALA A 281 2.55 8.50 -11.89
C ALA A 281 3.82 7.89 -11.26
N PHE A 282 4.56 7.12 -12.06
CA PHE A 282 5.85 6.54 -11.69
C PHE A 282 6.91 6.84 -12.77
N PRO A 283 7.34 8.10 -12.93
CA PRO A 283 8.30 8.51 -13.94
C PRO A 283 9.73 8.20 -13.48
N PHE A 284 10.17 6.96 -13.67
CA PHE A 284 11.53 6.58 -13.32
C PHE A 284 12.54 6.90 -14.42
N GLN A 285 13.64 7.54 -14.04
CA GLN A 285 14.80 7.77 -14.89
C GLN A 285 15.71 6.54 -14.88
N LEU A 286 15.40 5.57 -15.73
CA LEU A 286 16.22 4.39 -15.93
C LEU A 286 16.55 4.24 -17.43
N PRO A 287 17.73 4.74 -17.90
CA PRO A 287 18.09 4.70 -19.32
C PRO A 287 18.00 3.27 -19.88
N GLU A 288 17.40 3.13 -21.08
CA GLU A 288 17.16 1.84 -21.75
C GLU A 288 16.37 0.83 -20.88
N GLY A 289 15.63 1.32 -19.89
CA GLY A 289 14.80 0.51 -19.01
C GLY A 289 13.71 -0.24 -19.79
N LYS A 290 13.58 -1.54 -19.53
CA LYS A 290 12.53 -2.38 -20.09
C LYS A 290 11.41 -2.52 -19.07
N LEU A 291 10.19 -2.19 -19.50
CA LEU A 291 8.99 -2.38 -18.70
C LEU A 291 8.55 -3.84 -18.79
N ALA A 292 8.43 -4.48 -17.66
CA ALA A 292 7.85 -5.81 -17.53
C ALA A 292 6.79 -5.83 -16.43
N PHE A 293 5.78 -6.66 -16.57
CA PHE A 293 4.73 -6.85 -15.59
C PHE A 293 4.37 -8.32 -15.46
N ASP A 294 3.87 -8.71 -14.30
CA ASP A 294 3.46 -10.08 -14.08
C ASP A 294 2.03 -10.34 -14.60
N VAL A 295 1.86 -11.56 -15.04
CA VAL A 295 0.57 -12.16 -15.44
C VAL A 295 0.47 -13.54 -14.81
N GLN A 296 -0.67 -14.16 -14.89
CA GLN A 296 -0.84 -15.53 -14.43
C GLN A 296 0.18 -16.46 -15.11
N GLY A 297 1.08 -17.03 -14.31
CA GLY A 297 2.07 -18.00 -14.75
C GLY A 297 3.34 -17.43 -15.39
N GLY A 298 3.55 -16.10 -15.39
CA GLY A 298 4.78 -15.56 -15.98
C GLY A 298 4.92 -14.04 -15.91
N THR A 299 5.90 -13.55 -16.66
CA THR A 299 6.19 -12.13 -16.81
C THR A 299 6.18 -11.75 -18.28
N VAL A 300 5.56 -10.62 -18.61
CA VAL A 300 5.46 -10.07 -19.96
C VAL A 300 6.29 -8.80 -20.05
N ILE A 301 7.10 -8.69 -21.12
CA ILE A 301 7.74 -7.42 -21.50
C ILE A 301 6.77 -6.67 -22.39
N SER A 302 6.35 -5.47 -21.96
CA SER A 302 5.40 -4.64 -22.68
C SER A 302 5.83 -4.39 -24.13
N GLY A 303 4.91 -4.57 -25.07
CA GLY A 303 5.13 -4.39 -26.50
C GLY A 303 5.99 -5.47 -27.18
N LYS A 304 6.50 -6.48 -26.45
CA LYS A 304 7.38 -7.50 -27.02
C LYS A 304 6.81 -8.93 -26.93
N ASN A 305 6.27 -9.33 -25.79
CA ASN A 305 5.77 -10.68 -25.57
C ASN A 305 4.24 -10.75 -25.64
N GLN A 306 3.60 -9.71 -26.13
CA GLN A 306 2.16 -9.66 -26.33
C GLN A 306 1.80 -10.12 -27.75
N LEU A 307 0.59 -10.65 -27.90
CA LEU A 307 0.09 -11.07 -29.21
C LEU A 307 0.01 -9.84 -30.14
N GLU A 308 0.52 -10.00 -31.37
CA GLU A 308 0.51 -8.93 -32.36
C GLU A 308 -0.93 -8.45 -32.65
N GLY A 309 -1.12 -7.13 -32.72
CA GLY A 309 -2.42 -6.50 -32.92
C GLY A 309 -3.28 -6.33 -31.66
N THR A 310 -2.81 -6.76 -30.48
CA THR A 310 -3.49 -6.44 -29.22
C THR A 310 -3.14 -5.04 -28.73
N SER A 311 -4.03 -4.45 -27.91
CA SER A 311 -3.73 -3.17 -27.24
C SER A 311 -2.56 -3.33 -26.28
N THR A 312 -1.61 -2.40 -26.34
CA THR A 312 -0.45 -2.31 -25.46
C THR A 312 -0.47 -1.07 -24.57
N ASP A 313 -1.51 -0.23 -24.69
CA ASP A 313 -1.65 1.01 -23.95
C ASP A 313 -2.10 0.77 -22.51
N TRP A 314 -2.85 -0.31 -22.30
CA TRP A 314 -3.38 -0.74 -21.01
C TRP A 314 -3.01 -2.20 -20.74
N ASN A 315 -2.45 -2.44 -19.56
CA ASN A 315 -2.09 -3.78 -19.13
C ASN A 315 -2.64 -4.06 -17.75
N THR A 316 -3.39 -5.15 -17.63
CA THR A 316 -3.79 -5.65 -16.31
C THR A 316 -2.60 -6.37 -15.67
N VAL A 317 -2.25 -5.96 -14.47
CA VAL A 317 -1.11 -6.47 -13.70
C VAL A 317 -1.64 -7.25 -12.50
N GLN A 318 -1.03 -8.37 -12.18
CA GLN A 318 -1.47 -9.21 -11.06
C GLN A 318 -0.88 -8.72 -9.73
N ASN A 319 0.44 -8.58 -9.62
CA ASN A 319 1.11 -8.21 -8.39
C ASN A 319 2.16 -7.12 -8.56
N PHE A 320 2.86 -7.05 -9.70
CA PHE A 320 3.95 -6.08 -9.85
C PHE A 320 4.18 -5.61 -11.29
N VAL A 321 4.74 -4.41 -11.37
CA VAL A 321 5.39 -3.87 -12.56
C VAL A 321 6.86 -3.66 -12.25
N SER A 322 7.75 -3.95 -13.18
CA SER A 322 9.17 -3.64 -13.04
C SER A 322 9.71 -2.84 -14.22
N VAL A 323 10.63 -1.93 -13.92
CA VAL A 323 11.46 -1.26 -14.92
C VAL A 323 12.90 -1.68 -14.64
N GLN A 324 13.59 -2.26 -15.63
CA GLN A 324 14.94 -2.77 -15.42
C GLN A 324 15.86 -2.50 -16.62
N ASN A 325 17.11 -2.28 -16.32
CA ASN A 325 18.23 -2.31 -17.29
C ASN A 325 19.35 -3.22 -16.77
N ASN A 326 20.55 -3.12 -17.34
CA ASN A 326 21.69 -3.96 -16.95
C ASN A 326 22.29 -3.60 -15.57
N GLN A 327 21.92 -2.46 -14.99
CA GLN A 327 22.50 -1.92 -13.75
C GLN A 327 21.54 -1.96 -12.57
N ALA A 328 20.25 -1.79 -12.82
CA ALA A 328 19.23 -1.65 -11.78
C ALA A 328 17.87 -2.22 -12.19
N GLN A 329 17.10 -2.56 -11.19
CA GLN A 329 15.68 -2.91 -11.31
C GLN A 329 14.87 -2.17 -10.26
N ILE A 330 13.79 -1.53 -10.69
CA ILE A 330 12.79 -0.91 -9.84
C ILE A 330 11.53 -1.75 -9.94
N ILE A 331 10.96 -2.15 -8.80
CA ILE A 331 9.74 -2.95 -8.74
C ILE A 331 8.67 -2.13 -8.04
N ILE A 332 7.49 -2.03 -8.67
CA ILE A 332 6.27 -1.44 -8.10
C ILE A 332 5.34 -2.60 -7.83
N GLY A 333 5.08 -2.89 -6.56
CA GLY A 333 4.12 -3.91 -6.12
C GLY A 333 2.84 -3.26 -5.59
N SER A 334 1.73 -3.96 -5.68
CA SER A 334 0.42 -3.56 -5.13
C SER A 334 0.09 -4.32 -3.85
#